data_32798207408fd6a7e1df020b8437d345
#
_entry.id   32798207408fd6a7e1df020b8437d345
#
_cell.length_a   1.000
_cell.length_b   1.000
_cell.length_c   1.000
_cell.angle_alpha   90.00
_cell.angle_beta   90.00
_cell.angle_gamma   90.00
#
_symmetry.space_group_name_H-M   'P 1'
#
loop_
_entity.id
_entity.type
_entity.pdbx_description
1 polymer ?
#
loop_
_entity_poly.entity_id
_entity_poly.type
_entity_poly.pdbx_seq_one_letter_code
_entity_poly.pdbx_strand_id
1 'polypeptide(L)'
;MEPARSISKMGFRRWYERRLIESHAWLVTSLLCALAIAVSFEAMSFRESIANALITTAFCFVGGMICWYGLRQYGTIMRQADGLSQHSRCTSCKAYDKFQMIGEFPTMTVRCRKCGNQWDLDPERNLRD
;
A
#
# COMPACT_ATOMS: atom_id res chain seq x y z
N MET A 1 -6.01 7.78 5.16
CA MET A 1 -5.30 9.06 4.98
C MET A 1 -5.27 9.42 3.52
N GLU A 2 -5.69 10.60 3.20
CA GLU A 2 -5.70 11.05 1.80
C GLU A 2 -4.29 11.41 1.34
N PRO A 3 -3.84 10.86 0.22
CA PRO A 3 -2.46 11.02 -0.24
C PRO A 3 -2.09 12.49 -0.49
N ALA A 4 -3.00 13.28 -1.04
CA ALA A 4 -2.77 14.70 -1.32
C ALA A 4 -2.37 15.51 -0.09
N ARG A 5 -3.09 15.34 1.01
CA ARG A 5 -2.83 16.04 2.27
C ARG A 5 -1.51 15.61 2.92
N SER A 6 -1.16 14.34 2.79
CA SER A 6 0.10 13.81 3.31
C SER A 6 1.30 14.26 2.47
N ILE A 7 1.16 14.29 1.15
CA ILE A 7 2.20 14.76 0.23
C ILE A 7 2.47 16.25 0.43
N SER A 8 1.44 17.07 0.63
CA SER A 8 1.61 18.50 0.85
C SER A 8 2.37 18.84 2.14
N LYS A 9 2.21 18.02 3.18
CA LYS A 9 2.88 18.24 4.49
C LYS A 9 4.31 17.70 4.55
N MET A 10 4.56 16.53 3.97
CA MET A 10 5.82 15.79 4.14
C MET A 10 6.71 15.78 2.90
N GLY A 11 6.18 16.14 1.73
CA GLY A 11 6.81 15.95 0.44
C GLY A 11 6.57 14.54 -0.13
N PHE A 12 6.60 14.45 -1.47
CA PHE A 12 6.30 13.21 -2.19
C PHE A 12 7.24 12.07 -1.82
N ARG A 13 8.54 12.33 -1.76
CA ARG A 13 9.58 11.32 -1.47
C ARG A 13 9.35 10.65 -0.11
N ARG A 14 9.17 11.43 0.95
CA ARG A 14 8.92 10.90 2.30
C ARG A 14 7.60 10.13 2.40
N TRP A 15 6.56 10.62 1.71
CA TRP A 15 5.29 9.92 1.62
C TRP A 15 5.45 8.57 0.93
N TYR A 16 6.17 8.52 -0.19
CA TYR A 16 6.43 7.31 -0.94
C TYR A 16 7.25 6.28 -0.14
N GLU A 17 8.34 6.71 0.49
CA GLU A 17 9.16 5.87 1.37
C GLU A 17 8.33 5.27 2.51
N ARG A 18 7.47 6.07 3.15
CA ARG A 18 6.59 5.62 4.22
C ARG A 18 5.57 4.60 3.74
N ARG A 19 4.99 4.80 2.55
CA ARG A 19 4.07 3.83 1.95
C ARG A 19 4.75 2.52 1.57
N LEU A 20 5.97 2.56 1.11
CA LEU A 20 6.77 1.36 0.87
C LEU A 20 7.01 0.57 2.16
N ILE A 21 7.41 1.23 3.23
CA ILE A 21 7.63 0.58 4.55
C ILE A 21 6.32 -0.03 5.06
N GLU A 22 5.22 0.69 4.98
CA GLU A 22 3.90 0.20 5.37
C GLU A 22 3.49 -1.04 4.56
N SER A 23 3.69 -1.03 3.24
CA SER A 23 3.36 -2.17 2.39
C SER A 23 4.22 -3.39 2.70
N HIS A 24 5.51 -3.20 2.95
CA HIS A 24 6.40 -4.28 3.34
C HIS A 24 6.06 -4.86 4.71
N ALA A 25 5.64 -4.03 5.68
CA ALA A 25 5.17 -4.51 6.96
C ALA A 25 3.95 -5.43 6.82
N TRP A 26 2.98 -5.07 5.96
CA TRP A 26 1.84 -5.94 5.66
C TRP A 26 2.25 -7.24 4.97
N LEU A 27 3.21 -7.17 4.04
CA LEU A 27 3.74 -8.37 3.37
C LEU A 27 4.43 -9.32 4.35
N VAL A 28 5.29 -8.79 5.22
CA VAL A 28 5.99 -9.57 6.25
C VAL A 28 5.00 -10.19 7.22
N THR A 29 4.00 -9.45 7.68
CA THR A 29 2.93 -9.97 8.54
C THR A 29 2.18 -11.13 7.88
N SER A 30 1.81 -10.98 6.62
CA SER A 30 1.14 -12.03 5.85
C SER A 30 2.01 -13.27 5.69
N LEU A 31 3.30 -13.10 5.45
CA LEU A 31 4.26 -14.20 5.33
C LEU A 31 4.42 -14.94 6.65
N LEU A 32 4.56 -14.23 7.77
CA LEU A 32 4.65 -14.83 9.11
C LEU A 32 3.38 -15.59 9.48
N CYS A 33 2.20 -15.06 9.16
CA CYS A 33 0.93 -15.77 9.34
C CYS A 33 0.88 -17.08 8.52
N ALA A 34 1.31 -17.02 7.26
CA ALA A 34 1.35 -18.21 6.39
C ALA A 34 2.30 -19.28 6.94
N LEU A 35 3.47 -18.90 7.42
CA LEU A 35 4.42 -19.83 8.07
C LEU A 35 3.85 -20.43 9.36
N ALA A 36 3.21 -19.61 10.19
CA ALA A 36 2.56 -20.10 11.41
C ALA A 36 1.47 -21.13 11.11
N ILE A 37 0.67 -20.90 10.06
CA ILE A 37 -0.33 -21.86 9.59
C ILE A 37 0.34 -23.16 9.12
N ALA A 38 1.39 -23.08 8.31
CA ALA A 38 2.12 -24.26 7.82
C ALA A 38 2.69 -25.10 8.96
N VAL A 39 3.36 -24.47 9.92
CA VAL A 39 3.89 -25.15 11.12
C VAL A 39 2.77 -25.76 11.95
N SER A 40 1.63 -25.09 12.08
CA SER A 40 0.46 -25.64 12.78
C SER A 40 -0.09 -26.90 12.11
N PHE A 41 -0.10 -26.93 10.78
CA PHE A 41 -0.49 -28.13 10.03
C PHE A 41 0.48 -29.31 10.23
N GLU A 42 1.78 -29.07 10.23
CA GLU A 42 2.78 -30.10 10.49
C GLU A 42 2.72 -30.65 11.92
N ALA A 43 2.46 -29.77 12.89
CA ALA A 43 2.36 -30.16 14.30
C ALA A 43 1.05 -30.87 14.64
N MET A 44 0.06 -30.85 13.73
CA MET A 44 -1.26 -31.41 13.95
C MET A 44 -1.27 -32.93 13.73
N SER A 45 -1.31 -33.68 14.82
CA SER A 45 -1.73 -35.08 14.75
C SER A 45 -3.25 -35.17 14.85
N PHE A 46 -3.91 -35.44 13.73
CA PHE A 46 -5.38 -35.57 13.63
C PHE A 46 -5.98 -36.65 14.53
N ARG A 47 -5.14 -37.37 15.27
CA ARG A 47 -5.53 -38.55 16.08
C ARG A 47 -5.86 -38.27 17.54
N GLU A 48 -5.51 -37.09 18.06
CA GLU A 48 -5.52 -36.91 19.53
C GLU A 48 -6.84 -36.42 20.12
N SER A 49 -7.58 -35.50 19.45
CA SER A 49 -8.86 -34.99 19.98
C SER A 49 -9.62 -34.18 18.95
N ILE A 50 -10.93 -34.28 18.92
CA ILE A 50 -11.84 -33.43 18.14
C ILE A 50 -11.70 -31.97 18.57
N ALA A 51 -11.51 -31.70 19.87
CA ALA A 51 -11.31 -30.34 20.38
C ALA A 51 -10.04 -29.67 19.80
N ASN A 52 -8.92 -30.39 19.74
CA ASN A 52 -7.68 -29.89 19.14
C ASN A 52 -7.84 -29.64 17.64
N ALA A 53 -8.53 -30.49 16.93
CA ALA A 53 -8.81 -30.31 15.51
C ALA A 53 -9.65 -29.03 15.27
N LEU A 54 -10.67 -28.77 16.08
CA LEU A 54 -11.50 -27.58 15.99
C LEU A 54 -10.71 -26.30 16.29
N ILE A 55 -9.88 -26.29 17.33
CA ILE A 55 -9.05 -25.14 17.70
C ILE A 55 -8.06 -24.82 16.58
N THR A 56 -7.41 -25.83 16.03
CA THR A 56 -6.42 -25.64 14.95
C THR A 56 -7.11 -25.18 13.66
N THR A 57 -8.26 -25.71 13.33
CA THR A 57 -9.04 -25.26 12.17
C THR A 57 -9.47 -23.81 12.34
N ALA A 58 -9.95 -23.42 13.51
CA ALA A 58 -10.29 -22.01 13.81
C ALA A 58 -9.06 -21.10 13.70
N PHE A 59 -7.91 -21.53 14.24
CA PHE A 59 -6.66 -20.79 14.13
C PHE A 59 -6.21 -20.59 12.67
N CYS A 60 -6.27 -21.63 11.86
CA CYS A 60 -5.93 -21.58 10.44
C CYS A 60 -6.89 -20.67 9.66
N PHE A 61 -8.18 -20.71 9.99
CA PHE A 61 -9.17 -19.83 9.36
C PHE A 61 -8.91 -18.36 9.66
N VAL A 62 -8.71 -18.01 10.92
CA VAL A 62 -8.40 -16.64 11.35
C VAL A 62 -7.07 -16.16 10.73
N GLY A 63 -6.03 -16.98 10.81
CA GLY A 63 -4.73 -16.68 10.20
C GLY A 63 -4.82 -16.50 8.68
N GLY A 64 -5.60 -17.33 8.02
CA GLY A 64 -5.87 -17.21 6.57
C GLY A 64 -6.58 -15.91 6.21
N MET A 65 -7.55 -15.48 7.01
CA MET A 65 -8.23 -14.18 6.81
C MET A 65 -7.27 -13.00 6.99
N ILE A 66 -6.42 -13.04 8.01
CA ILE A 66 -5.40 -12.00 8.25
C ILE A 66 -4.40 -11.95 7.08
N CYS A 67 -3.95 -13.12 6.62
CA CYS A 67 -3.05 -13.24 5.48
C CYS A 67 -3.68 -12.64 4.21
N TRP A 68 -4.92 -13.02 3.91
CA TRP A 68 -5.68 -12.50 2.77
C TRP A 68 -5.83 -10.98 2.83
N TYR A 69 -6.24 -10.46 3.99
CA TYR A 69 -6.39 -9.03 4.20
C TYR A 69 -5.05 -8.29 4.02
N GLY A 70 -3.98 -8.80 4.60
CA GLY A 70 -2.64 -8.22 4.48
C GLY A 70 -2.14 -8.18 3.03
N LEU A 71 -2.31 -9.25 2.26
CA LEU A 71 -1.94 -9.30 0.84
C LEU A 71 -2.77 -8.33 0.00
N ARG A 72 -4.06 -8.25 0.28
CA ARG A 72 -4.95 -7.30 -0.40
C ARG A 72 -4.56 -5.85 -0.10
N GLN A 73 -4.25 -5.56 1.15
CA GLN A 73 -3.80 -4.24 1.59
C GLN A 73 -2.45 -3.87 0.96
N TYR A 74 -1.51 -4.80 0.94
CA TYR A 74 -0.24 -4.64 0.24
C TYR A 74 -0.44 -4.28 -1.24
N GLY A 75 -1.27 -5.04 -1.96
CA GLY A 75 -1.55 -4.80 -3.37
C GLY A 75 -2.22 -3.43 -3.62
N THR A 76 -3.11 -2.99 -2.73
CA THR A 76 -3.77 -1.68 -2.84
C THR A 76 -2.76 -0.53 -2.64
N ILE A 77 -1.92 -0.62 -1.61
CA ILE A 77 -0.89 0.39 -1.33
C ILE A 77 0.11 0.47 -2.48
N MET A 78 0.56 -0.67 -3.00
CA MET A 78 1.52 -0.71 -4.10
C MET A 78 0.95 -0.13 -5.40
N ARG A 79 -0.28 -0.45 -5.77
CA ARG A 79 -0.92 0.14 -6.96
C ARG A 79 -1.06 1.66 -6.84
N GLN A 80 -1.46 2.15 -5.68
CA GLN A 80 -1.58 3.57 -5.42
C GLN A 80 -0.23 4.28 -5.49
N ALA A 81 0.81 3.70 -4.88
CA ALA A 81 2.16 4.24 -4.90
C ALA A 81 2.75 4.24 -6.31
N ASP A 82 2.56 3.17 -7.07
CA ASP A 82 3.05 3.03 -8.44
C ASP A 82 2.36 4.02 -9.39
N GLY A 83 1.04 4.14 -9.32
CA GLY A 83 0.29 5.11 -10.12
C GLY A 83 0.76 6.55 -9.89
N LEU A 84 0.93 6.95 -8.64
CA LEU A 84 1.43 8.30 -8.31
C LEU A 84 2.91 8.48 -8.69
N SER A 85 3.73 7.44 -8.60
CA SER A 85 5.13 7.48 -8.98
C SER A 85 5.33 7.73 -10.48
N GLN A 86 4.50 7.13 -11.32
CA GLN A 86 4.57 7.34 -12.78
C GLN A 86 4.31 8.79 -13.18
N HIS A 87 3.44 9.48 -12.46
CA HIS A 87 3.09 10.89 -12.72
C HIS A 87 3.91 11.90 -11.90
N SER A 88 4.89 11.43 -11.12
CA SER A 88 5.74 12.30 -10.30
C SER A 88 6.87 13.01 -11.07
N ARG A 89 7.00 12.75 -12.37
CA ARG A 89 7.95 13.41 -13.25
C ARG A 89 7.29 14.55 -14.00
N CYS A 90 7.99 15.69 -14.09
CA CYS A 90 7.55 16.79 -14.92
C CYS A 90 7.46 16.35 -16.39
N THR A 91 6.37 16.69 -17.06
CA THR A 91 6.17 16.36 -18.49
C THR A 91 7.07 17.18 -19.42
N SER A 92 7.53 18.33 -18.97
CA SER A 92 8.37 19.26 -19.74
C SER A 92 9.87 19.03 -19.52
N CYS A 93 10.35 19.17 -18.28
CA CYS A 93 11.78 19.05 -17.97
C CYS A 93 12.19 17.68 -17.40
N LYS A 94 11.23 16.76 -17.20
CA LYS A 94 11.41 15.41 -16.66
C LYS A 94 12.09 15.34 -15.28
N ALA A 95 12.05 16.42 -14.51
CA ALA A 95 12.56 16.43 -13.15
C ALA A 95 11.68 15.59 -12.24
N TYR A 96 12.30 14.70 -11.47
CA TYR A 96 11.63 13.85 -10.50
C TYR A 96 11.58 14.55 -9.14
N ASP A 97 10.43 14.46 -8.45
CA ASP A 97 10.23 15.00 -7.10
C ASP A 97 10.51 16.53 -6.93
N LYS A 98 10.55 17.26 -8.03
CA LYS A 98 10.78 18.72 -8.05
C LYS A 98 9.50 19.50 -8.30
N PHE A 99 8.42 19.15 -7.59
CA PHE A 99 7.13 19.78 -7.75
C PHE A 99 6.54 20.24 -6.41
N GLN A 100 5.61 21.17 -6.49
CA GLN A 100 4.85 21.68 -5.36
C GLN A 100 3.35 21.50 -5.63
N MET A 101 2.63 21.06 -4.62
CA MET A 101 1.17 20.98 -4.67
C MET A 101 0.59 22.38 -4.70
N ILE A 102 -0.25 22.67 -5.69
CA ILE A 102 -0.94 23.96 -5.85
C ILE A 102 -2.46 23.85 -5.88
N GLY A 103 -2.98 22.63 -6.15
CA GLY A 103 -4.41 22.36 -6.17
C GLY A 103 -4.97 22.17 -4.77
N GLU A 104 -6.20 22.68 -4.53
CA GLU A 104 -6.97 22.31 -3.35
C GLU A 104 -7.54 20.90 -3.50
N PHE A 105 -7.67 20.23 -2.37
CA PHE A 105 -8.33 18.93 -2.33
C PHE A 105 -9.76 19.02 -2.97
N PRO A 106 -10.18 18.06 -3.82
CA PRO A 106 -9.58 16.76 -4.12
C PRO A 106 -8.59 16.72 -5.30
N THR A 107 -8.29 17.82 -5.97
CA THR A 107 -7.38 17.85 -7.11
C THR A 107 -5.91 17.73 -6.66
N MET A 108 -5.14 16.91 -7.36
CA MET A 108 -3.72 16.74 -7.09
C MET A 108 -2.87 17.49 -8.14
N THR A 109 -3.25 18.72 -8.45
CA THR A 109 -2.50 19.55 -9.39
C THR A 109 -1.19 20.01 -8.77
N VAL A 110 -0.11 19.84 -9.50
CA VAL A 110 1.25 20.16 -9.06
C VAL A 110 1.93 21.09 -10.06
N ARG A 111 2.87 21.88 -9.56
CA ARG A 111 3.72 22.76 -10.37
C ARG A 111 5.17 22.36 -10.20
N CYS A 112 5.89 22.24 -11.31
CA CYS A 112 7.32 22.00 -11.28
C CYS A 112 8.07 23.21 -10.70
N ARG A 113 8.95 22.97 -9.75
CA ARG A 113 9.81 24.02 -9.16
C ARG A 113 10.92 24.46 -10.10
N LYS A 114 11.22 23.63 -11.12
CA LYS A 114 12.34 23.88 -12.04
C LYS A 114 11.92 24.64 -13.29
N CYS A 115 10.80 24.26 -13.92
CA CYS A 115 10.35 24.86 -15.18
C CYS A 115 8.98 25.56 -15.09
N GLY A 116 8.26 25.45 -13.96
CA GLY A 116 6.94 26.05 -13.76
C GLY A 116 5.78 25.33 -14.44
N ASN A 117 6.01 24.21 -15.11
CA ASN A 117 4.96 23.42 -15.74
C ASN A 117 3.97 22.88 -14.70
N GLN A 118 2.70 22.81 -15.07
CA GLN A 118 1.64 22.29 -14.21
C GLN A 118 1.05 21.02 -14.82
N TRP A 119 0.79 20.01 -13.98
CA TRP A 119 0.10 18.79 -14.39
C TRP A 119 -0.67 18.18 -13.22
N ASP A 120 -1.53 17.22 -13.50
CA ASP A 120 -2.25 16.48 -12.50
C ASP A 120 -1.46 15.20 -12.12
N LEU A 121 -1.30 14.98 -10.82
CA LEU A 121 -0.56 13.84 -10.28
C LEU A 121 -1.36 12.53 -10.40
N ASP A 122 -2.70 12.62 -10.35
CA ASP A 122 -3.60 11.47 -10.48
C ASP A 122 -4.71 11.75 -11.50
N PRO A 123 -4.42 11.63 -12.80
CA PRO A 123 -5.40 11.91 -13.85
C PRO A 123 -6.57 10.92 -13.86
N GLU A 124 -6.39 9.70 -13.36
CA GLU A 124 -7.46 8.68 -13.33
C GLU A 124 -8.55 9.01 -12.31
N ARG A 125 -8.23 9.76 -11.29
CA ARG A 125 -9.19 10.18 -10.28
C ARG A 125 -10.23 11.15 -10.83
N ASN A 126 -9.82 12.04 -11.71
CA ASN A 126 -10.71 13.00 -12.37
C ASN A 126 -11.70 12.35 -13.34
N LEU A 127 -11.44 11.12 -13.76
CA LEU A 127 -12.33 10.35 -14.66
C LEU A 127 -13.39 9.55 -13.90
N ARG A 128 -13.29 9.45 -12.56
CA ARG A 128 -14.23 8.70 -11.71
C ARG A 128 -15.26 9.58 -11.01
N ASP A 129 -15.06 10.88 -10.99
CA ASP A 129 -15.97 11.89 -10.48
C ASP A 129 -16.77 12.51 -11.64
#